data_97f19de7a94a2de6bf1330104acbba0b
#
_entry.id   97f19de7a94a2de6bf1330104acbba0b
#
_cell.length_a   1.000
_cell.length_b   1.000
_cell.length_c   1.000
_cell.angle_alpha   90.00
_cell.angle_beta   90.00
_cell.angle_gamma   90.00
#
_symmetry.space_group_name_H-M   'P 1'
#
loop_
_entity.id
_entity.type
_entity.pdbx_description
1 polymer ?
#
loop_
_entity_poly.entity_id
_entity_poly.type
_entity_poly.pdbx_seq_one_letter_code
_entity_poly.pdbx_strand_id
1 'polypeptide(L)'
;MAPPPIPVSRRTVLRWLALAPLPLQAAQTVTSSLTLNDLVGSAKWPEPLQKLIAYALSLTSRKLGYQFGSADPAQGGMDCSGTIHHVLKASGIKEVPRQSGDFYRWAKAAGNLTPVTGIPALADPMLAKLKPGDLLFWSGTYDTGARALPISHVMIYLGRTKAGKPVMFGASDGRPYQGKRQNGVSVFDFRLPSADSKARFVAYGAVPGLDVGKVPAVPLVAERGTAGPQSRRGRYGKSVPSPRLSGKVHGPP
;
A
#
# COMPACT_ATOMS: atom_id res chain seq x y z
N MET A 1 -4.98 -93.19 -5.38
CA MET A 1 -4.63 -92.05 -4.48
C MET A 1 -4.37 -90.84 -5.32
N ALA A 2 -5.34 -89.86 -5.32
CA ALA A 2 -5.19 -88.61 -6.05
C ALA A 2 -4.53 -87.57 -5.13
N PRO A 3 -3.65 -86.71 -5.62
CA PRO A 3 -3.00 -85.68 -4.83
C PRO A 3 -3.99 -84.54 -4.48
N PRO A 4 -3.79 -83.83 -3.35
CA PRO A 4 -4.69 -82.76 -2.91
C PRO A 4 -4.49 -81.46 -3.75
N PRO A 5 -5.53 -80.62 -3.84
CA PRO A 5 -5.46 -79.34 -4.62
C PRO A 5 -4.63 -78.26 -3.90
N ILE A 6 -3.90 -77.49 -4.72
CA ILE A 6 -3.03 -76.42 -4.31
C ILE A 6 -3.89 -75.16 -4.00
N PRO A 7 -3.69 -74.45 -2.87
CA PRO A 7 -4.47 -73.24 -2.60
C PRO A 7 -4.02 -72.04 -3.46
N VAL A 8 -4.97 -71.43 -4.14
CA VAL A 8 -4.76 -70.20 -4.93
C VAL A 8 -4.67 -68.99 -3.99
N SER A 9 -3.48 -68.41 -3.90
CA SER A 9 -3.22 -67.16 -3.16
C SER A 9 -3.93 -65.97 -3.80
N ARG A 10 -4.84 -65.35 -3.06
CA ARG A 10 -5.44 -64.03 -3.43
C ARG A 10 -4.39 -62.96 -3.32
N ARG A 11 -3.81 -62.53 -4.43
CA ARG A 11 -2.96 -61.35 -4.51
C ARG A 11 -3.82 -60.10 -4.28
N THR A 12 -3.68 -59.47 -3.12
CA THR A 12 -4.23 -58.17 -2.78
C THR A 12 -3.49 -57.13 -3.64
N VAL A 13 -4.18 -56.57 -4.63
CA VAL A 13 -3.67 -55.47 -5.43
C VAL A 13 -3.84 -54.19 -4.61
N LEU A 14 -2.78 -53.73 -3.96
CA LEU A 14 -2.71 -52.39 -3.35
C LEU A 14 -2.74 -51.34 -4.47
N ARG A 15 -3.87 -50.69 -4.66
CA ARG A 15 -3.95 -49.50 -5.53
C ARG A 15 -3.27 -48.34 -4.80
N TRP A 16 -2.07 -47.97 -5.25
CA TRP A 16 -1.45 -46.69 -4.90
C TRP A 16 -2.27 -45.58 -5.53
N LEU A 17 -3.06 -44.84 -4.72
CA LEU A 17 -3.61 -43.54 -5.11
C LEU A 17 -2.44 -42.57 -5.15
N ALA A 18 -1.93 -42.27 -6.34
CA ALA A 18 -1.00 -41.18 -6.56
C ALA A 18 -1.72 -39.88 -6.23
N LEU A 19 -1.41 -39.26 -5.07
CA LEU A 19 -1.76 -37.90 -4.81
C LEU A 19 -1.00 -37.03 -5.82
N ALA A 20 -1.70 -36.54 -6.84
CA ALA A 20 -1.17 -35.53 -7.73
C ALA A 20 -0.90 -34.26 -6.88
N PRO A 21 0.30 -33.63 -6.98
CA PRO A 21 0.56 -32.38 -6.31
C PRO A 21 -0.43 -31.33 -6.84
N LEU A 22 -1.21 -30.72 -5.94
CA LEU A 22 -2.03 -29.56 -6.27
C LEU A 22 -1.11 -28.47 -6.86
N PRO A 23 -1.46 -27.87 -8.00
CA PRO A 23 -0.67 -26.79 -8.55
C PRO A 23 -0.64 -25.67 -7.51
N LEU A 24 0.56 -25.31 -7.07
CA LEU A 24 0.82 -24.12 -6.28
C LEU A 24 0.35 -22.93 -7.14
N GLN A 25 -0.85 -22.41 -6.85
CA GLN A 25 -1.36 -21.24 -7.54
C GLN A 25 -0.39 -20.08 -7.28
N ALA A 26 0.43 -19.77 -8.26
CA ALA A 26 1.24 -18.58 -8.28
C ALA A 26 0.29 -17.39 -8.05
N ALA A 27 0.51 -16.64 -6.98
CA ALA A 27 -0.28 -15.45 -6.67
C ALA A 27 -0.28 -14.56 -7.91
N GLN A 28 -1.46 -14.36 -8.51
CA GLN A 28 -1.61 -13.54 -9.70
C GLN A 28 -1.22 -12.11 -9.31
N THR A 29 -0.10 -11.64 -9.85
CA THR A 29 0.29 -10.23 -9.76
C THR A 29 -0.72 -9.43 -10.56
N VAL A 30 -1.65 -8.79 -9.87
CA VAL A 30 -2.61 -7.87 -10.53
C VAL A 30 -1.81 -6.64 -10.94
N THR A 31 -1.62 -6.46 -12.23
CA THR A 31 -0.94 -5.29 -12.77
C THR A 31 -1.74 -4.04 -12.44
N SER A 32 -1.12 -3.06 -11.80
CA SER A 32 -1.73 -1.75 -11.57
C SER A 32 -1.89 -1.05 -12.92
N SER A 33 -3.11 -0.62 -13.26
CA SER A 33 -3.39 0.19 -14.44
C SER A 33 -3.23 1.69 -14.19
N LEU A 34 -2.67 2.10 -13.05
CA LEU A 34 -2.49 3.50 -12.70
C LEU A 34 -1.48 4.17 -13.64
N THR A 35 -1.87 5.30 -14.21
CA THR A 35 -1.04 6.16 -15.05
C THR A 35 -0.74 7.48 -14.34
N LEU A 36 0.23 8.24 -14.85
CA LEU A 36 0.54 9.56 -14.34
C LEU A 36 -0.69 10.47 -14.35
N ASN A 37 -1.53 10.39 -15.39
CA ASN A 37 -2.73 11.20 -15.54
C ASN A 37 -3.81 10.89 -14.50
N ASP A 38 -3.76 9.76 -13.82
CA ASP A 38 -4.70 9.42 -12.75
C ASP A 38 -4.36 10.09 -11.41
N LEU A 39 -3.18 10.72 -11.31
CA LEU A 39 -2.71 11.39 -10.12
C LEU A 39 -3.10 12.87 -10.12
N VAL A 40 -3.58 13.36 -8.99
CA VAL A 40 -4.03 14.76 -8.83
C VAL A 40 -2.85 15.71 -9.02
N GLY A 41 -3.03 16.66 -9.93
CA GLY A 41 -2.06 17.74 -10.18
C GLY A 41 -0.83 17.33 -10.98
N SER A 42 -0.70 16.09 -11.42
CA SER A 42 0.48 15.55 -12.12
C SER A 42 0.89 16.34 -13.36
N ALA A 43 -0.06 16.89 -14.11
CA ALA A 43 0.22 17.70 -15.30
C ALA A 43 0.98 19.02 -14.98
N LYS A 44 0.97 19.47 -13.71
CA LYS A 44 1.66 20.67 -13.24
C LYS A 44 2.95 20.36 -12.48
N TRP A 45 3.32 19.10 -12.34
CA TRP A 45 4.56 18.74 -11.66
C TRP A 45 5.78 19.08 -12.52
N PRO A 46 6.93 19.35 -11.92
CA PRO A 46 8.18 19.48 -12.65
C PRO A 46 8.49 18.23 -13.47
N GLU A 47 9.07 18.46 -14.64
CA GLU A 47 9.37 17.37 -15.59
C GLU A 47 10.19 16.21 -14.98
N PRO A 48 11.25 16.47 -14.14
CA PRO A 48 12.00 15.39 -13.51
C PRO A 48 11.12 14.49 -12.65
N LEU A 49 10.16 15.05 -11.90
CA LEU A 49 9.21 14.27 -11.09
C LEU A 49 8.23 13.49 -11.96
N GLN A 50 7.71 14.10 -13.02
CA GLN A 50 6.83 13.41 -13.96
C GLN A 50 7.52 12.20 -14.59
N LYS A 51 8.77 12.37 -15.07
CA LYS A 51 9.57 11.29 -15.65
C LYS A 51 9.84 10.17 -14.65
N LEU A 52 10.23 10.50 -13.43
CA LEU A 52 10.49 9.53 -12.37
C LEU A 52 9.24 8.69 -12.09
N ILE A 53 8.09 9.33 -11.86
CA ILE A 53 6.86 8.63 -11.52
C ILE A 53 6.31 7.84 -12.72
N ALA A 54 6.38 8.40 -13.94
CA ALA A 54 5.99 7.67 -15.14
C ALA A 54 6.83 6.41 -15.34
N TYR A 55 8.16 6.49 -15.14
CA TYR A 55 9.03 5.33 -15.20
C TYR A 55 8.70 4.30 -14.10
N ALA A 56 8.52 4.73 -12.86
CA ALA A 56 8.11 3.87 -11.77
C ALA A 56 6.80 3.12 -12.09
N LEU A 57 5.80 3.83 -12.60
CA LEU A 57 4.52 3.23 -13.00
C LEU A 57 4.68 2.24 -14.16
N SER A 58 5.59 2.48 -15.11
CA SER A 58 5.85 1.55 -16.22
C SER A 58 6.35 0.19 -15.76
N LEU A 59 7.07 0.13 -14.63
CA LEU A 59 7.54 -1.13 -14.07
C LEU A 59 6.40 -2.03 -13.57
N THR A 60 5.25 -1.46 -13.21
CA THR A 60 4.11 -2.23 -12.70
C THR A 60 3.51 -3.18 -13.75
N SER A 61 3.63 -2.86 -15.04
CA SER A 61 3.17 -3.70 -16.14
C SER A 61 4.08 -4.92 -16.40
N ARG A 62 5.31 -4.92 -15.87
CA ARG A 62 6.32 -5.96 -16.09
C ARG A 62 6.12 -7.20 -15.23
N LYS A 63 5.13 -7.20 -14.33
CA LYS A 63 4.80 -8.34 -13.42
C LYS A 63 6.01 -8.81 -12.59
N LEU A 64 6.85 -7.88 -12.14
CA LEU A 64 8.03 -8.16 -11.35
C LEU A 64 7.64 -8.60 -9.93
N GLY A 65 8.16 -9.76 -9.48
CA GLY A 65 7.93 -10.30 -8.14
C GLY A 65 8.67 -9.52 -7.05
N TYR A 66 8.40 -9.88 -5.79
CA TYR A 66 9.25 -9.47 -4.68
C TYR A 66 10.42 -10.44 -4.57
N GLN A 67 11.65 -9.92 -4.69
CA GLN A 67 12.88 -10.72 -4.58
C GLN A 67 13.86 -10.03 -3.64
N PHE A 68 14.01 -10.57 -2.45
CA PHE A 68 14.92 -10.04 -1.44
C PHE A 68 16.36 -10.00 -1.96
N GLY A 69 17.05 -8.87 -1.74
CA GLY A 69 18.44 -8.66 -2.20
C GLY A 69 18.56 -8.19 -3.65
N SER A 70 17.52 -8.26 -4.49
CA SER A 70 17.58 -7.84 -5.88
C SER A 70 17.25 -6.35 -6.08
N ALA A 71 17.98 -5.71 -7.01
CA ALA A 71 17.69 -4.38 -7.58
C ALA A 71 17.64 -4.43 -9.11
N ASP A 72 17.67 -5.62 -9.70
CA ASP A 72 17.69 -5.81 -11.14
C ASP A 72 16.37 -6.46 -11.61
N PRO A 73 15.57 -5.73 -12.40
CA PRO A 73 14.34 -6.28 -12.93
C PRO A 73 14.56 -7.47 -13.90
N ALA A 74 15.76 -7.65 -14.46
CA ALA A 74 16.08 -8.79 -15.30
C ALA A 74 16.05 -10.12 -14.52
N GLN A 75 16.17 -10.06 -13.18
CA GLN A 75 16.04 -11.24 -12.31
C GLN A 75 14.58 -11.63 -12.03
N GLY A 76 13.59 -10.95 -12.65
CA GLY A 76 12.18 -11.27 -12.47
C GLY A 76 11.53 -10.62 -11.23
N GLY A 77 12.31 -9.90 -10.39
CA GLY A 77 11.80 -9.23 -9.19
C GLY A 77 12.84 -8.37 -8.51
N MET A 78 12.37 -7.52 -7.58
CA MET A 78 13.22 -6.63 -6.77
C MET A 78 12.67 -6.55 -5.34
N ASP A 79 13.54 -6.21 -4.38
CA ASP A 79 13.09 -5.85 -3.02
C ASP A 79 12.67 -4.36 -2.93
N CYS A 80 12.19 -3.94 -1.76
CA CYS A 80 11.70 -2.57 -1.55
C CYS A 80 12.77 -1.52 -1.89
N SER A 81 13.95 -1.61 -1.30
CA SER A 81 15.03 -0.65 -1.53
C SER A 81 15.69 -0.82 -2.90
N GLY A 82 15.75 -2.05 -3.44
CA GLY A 82 16.23 -2.33 -4.79
C GLY A 82 15.36 -1.69 -5.87
N THR A 83 14.04 -1.73 -5.69
CA THR A 83 13.10 -1.06 -6.61
C THR A 83 13.32 0.45 -6.62
N ILE A 84 13.46 1.07 -5.44
CA ILE A 84 13.71 2.51 -5.34
C ILE A 84 15.10 2.86 -5.90
N HIS A 85 16.12 2.07 -5.59
CA HIS A 85 17.47 2.21 -6.17
C HIS A 85 17.42 2.20 -7.70
N HIS A 86 16.76 1.21 -8.29
CA HIS A 86 16.61 1.06 -9.73
C HIS A 86 15.94 2.28 -10.37
N VAL A 87 14.79 2.71 -9.82
CA VAL A 87 14.04 3.86 -10.34
C VAL A 87 14.84 5.15 -10.27
N LEU A 88 15.47 5.43 -9.14
CA LEU A 88 16.22 6.67 -8.96
C LEU A 88 17.48 6.71 -9.87
N LYS A 89 18.19 5.60 -10.00
CA LYS A 89 19.32 5.52 -10.96
C LYS A 89 18.87 5.72 -12.40
N ALA A 90 17.80 5.09 -12.82
CA ALA A 90 17.22 5.27 -14.16
C ALA A 90 16.76 6.71 -14.40
N SER A 91 16.41 7.45 -13.33
CA SER A 91 16.06 8.87 -13.39
C SER A 91 17.25 9.82 -13.34
N GLY A 92 18.49 9.29 -13.40
CA GLY A 92 19.72 10.09 -13.43
C GLY A 92 20.21 10.58 -12.07
N ILE A 93 19.60 10.15 -10.97
CA ILE A 93 20.07 10.49 -9.62
C ILE A 93 21.39 9.77 -9.36
N LYS A 94 22.38 10.52 -8.85
CA LYS A 94 23.71 10.00 -8.50
C LYS A 94 23.75 9.50 -7.06
N GLU A 95 24.70 8.60 -6.78
CA GLU A 95 24.99 8.10 -5.42
C GLU A 95 23.76 7.52 -4.68
N VAL A 96 22.86 6.89 -5.45
CA VAL A 96 21.63 6.30 -4.90
C VAL A 96 21.98 5.14 -3.97
N PRO A 97 21.54 5.16 -2.71
CA PRO A 97 21.76 4.07 -1.76
C PRO A 97 21.13 2.75 -2.21
N ARG A 98 21.59 1.62 -1.61
CA ARG A 98 21.04 0.29 -1.93
C ARG A 98 20.09 -0.23 -0.83
N GLN A 99 20.30 0.12 0.42
CA GLN A 99 19.52 -0.41 1.56
C GLN A 99 18.59 0.65 2.12
N SER A 100 17.45 0.23 2.69
CA SER A 100 16.44 1.12 3.25
C SER A 100 16.97 2.04 4.35
N GLY A 101 17.87 1.53 5.22
CA GLY A 101 18.54 2.34 6.24
C GLY A 101 19.49 3.39 5.66
N ASP A 102 20.15 3.08 4.52
CA ASP A 102 21.03 4.03 3.84
C ASP A 102 20.22 5.13 3.14
N PHE A 103 19.08 4.81 2.55
CA PHE A 103 18.14 5.81 2.05
C PHE A 103 17.70 6.80 3.13
N TYR A 104 17.41 6.31 4.32
CA TYR A 104 17.04 7.16 5.44
C TYR A 104 18.21 8.10 5.82
N ARG A 105 19.42 7.54 5.97
CA ARG A 105 20.63 8.34 6.28
C ARG A 105 20.92 9.38 5.21
N TRP A 106 20.78 9.01 3.94
CA TRP A 106 20.98 9.87 2.78
C TRP A 106 20.00 11.06 2.78
N ALA A 107 18.68 10.81 2.96
CA ALA A 107 17.68 11.86 3.06
C ALA A 107 17.91 12.76 4.28
N LYS A 108 18.32 12.17 5.43
CA LYS A 108 18.66 12.90 6.65
C LYS A 108 19.86 13.81 6.47
N ALA A 109 20.94 13.32 5.87
CA ALA A 109 22.16 14.09 5.61
C ALA A 109 21.91 15.29 4.68
N ALA A 110 21.00 15.16 3.74
CA ALA A 110 20.57 16.24 2.85
C ALA A 110 19.59 17.25 3.50
N GLY A 111 19.21 17.07 4.77
CA GLY A 111 18.22 17.92 5.45
C GLY A 111 16.78 17.73 4.97
N ASN A 112 16.51 16.69 4.20
CA ASN A 112 15.22 16.47 3.53
C ASN A 112 14.24 15.64 4.36
N LEU A 113 14.65 15.10 5.50
CA LEU A 113 13.86 14.14 6.27
C LEU A 113 12.92 14.86 7.25
N THR A 114 11.65 14.46 7.24
CA THR A 114 10.64 14.83 8.23
C THR A 114 10.34 13.61 9.10
N PRO A 115 10.77 13.58 10.37
CA PRO A 115 10.44 12.50 11.30
C PRO A 115 8.94 12.45 11.58
N VAL A 116 8.42 11.25 11.81
CA VAL A 116 7.05 10.99 12.25
C VAL A 116 7.12 10.19 13.55
N THR A 117 6.45 10.66 14.59
CA THR A 117 6.44 10.03 15.92
C THR A 117 5.04 9.52 16.26
N GLY A 118 4.97 8.53 17.14
CA GLY A 118 3.69 7.96 17.57
C GLY A 118 3.00 7.12 16.49
N ILE A 119 1.67 7.15 16.50
CA ILE A 119 0.80 6.45 15.54
C ILE A 119 -0.09 7.49 14.87
N PRO A 120 0.38 8.13 13.80
CA PRO A 120 -0.36 9.22 13.17
C PRO A 120 -1.62 8.70 12.49
N ALA A 121 -2.62 9.56 12.37
CA ALA A 121 -3.71 9.41 11.41
C ALA A 121 -3.34 10.09 10.08
N LEU A 122 -4.04 9.76 8.98
CA LEU A 122 -3.78 10.40 7.68
C LEU A 122 -4.05 11.93 7.70
N ALA A 123 -4.90 12.40 8.62
CA ALA A 123 -5.18 13.83 8.81
C ALA A 123 -4.19 14.53 9.75
N ASP A 124 -3.19 13.81 10.26
CA ASP A 124 -2.24 14.38 11.22
C ASP A 124 -1.41 15.51 10.57
N PRO A 125 -1.28 16.68 11.24
CA PRO A 125 -0.44 17.77 10.76
C PRO A 125 1.02 17.40 10.48
N MET A 126 1.55 16.36 11.13
CA MET A 126 2.88 15.82 10.82
C MET A 126 3.02 15.37 9.37
N LEU A 127 1.93 15.02 8.70
CA LEU A 127 1.92 14.59 7.30
C LEU A 127 1.58 15.72 6.30
N ALA A 128 1.35 16.94 6.80
CA ALA A 128 0.92 18.06 5.95
C ALA A 128 1.96 18.47 4.88
N LYS A 129 3.23 18.14 5.10
CA LYS A 129 4.32 18.43 4.14
C LYS A 129 4.59 17.30 3.16
N LEU A 130 3.94 16.15 3.30
CA LEU A 130 4.12 15.00 2.41
C LEU A 130 3.66 15.34 1.00
N LYS A 131 4.52 15.12 0.02
CA LYS A 131 4.26 15.47 -1.39
C LYS A 131 4.70 14.35 -2.34
N PRO A 132 4.14 14.30 -3.56
CA PRO A 132 4.55 13.34 -4.57
C PRO A 132 6.07 13.35 -4.79
N GLY A 133 6.66 12.16 -4.89
CA GLY A 133 8.09 11.95 -5.01
C GLY A 133 8.83 11.75 -3.70
N ASP A 134 8.21 12.02 -2.54
CA ASP A 134 8.85 11.79 -1.25
C ASP A 134 9.08 10.29 -1.00
N LEU A 135 10.24 9.98 -0.42
CA LEU A 135 10.53 8.68 0.16
C LEU A 135 9.74 8.48 1.44
N LEU A 136 9.22 7.29 1.63
CA LEU A 136 8.46 6.86 2.80
C LEU A 136 9.26 5.79 3.53
N PHE A 137 9.36 5.87 4.87
CA PHE A 137 10.19 4.97 5.67
C PHE A 137 9.41 4.29 6.79
N TRP A 138 9.63 2.97 6.91
CA TRP A 138 9.08 2.16 8.01
C TRP A 138 10.18 1.41 8.74
N SER A 139 9.95 1.17 10.03
CA SER A 139 10.64 0.18 10.85
C SER A 139 9.72 -0.99 11.18
N GLY A 140 10.28 -2.12 11.61
CA GLY A 140 9.51 -3.25 12.13
C GLY A 140 8.62 -3.98 11.12
N THR A 141 8.83 -3.80 9.81
CA THR A 141 8.09 -4.56 8.79
C THR A 141 8.59 -6.00 8.67
N TYR A 142 9.83 -6.25 9.07
CA TYR A 142 10.43 -7.56 9.31
C TYR A 142 11.52 -7.40 10.39
N ASP A 143 12.01 -8.51 10.94
CA ASP A 143 13.08 -8.51 11.92
C ASP A 143 14.42 -8.16 11.24
N THR A 144 14.98 -7.02 11.60
CA THR A 144 16.27 -6.54 11.09
C THR A 144 17.44 -6.92 11.98
N GLY A 145 17.20 -7.64 13.07
CA GLY A 145 18.16 -7.84 14.14
C GLY A 145 18.50 -6.55 14.89
N ALA A 146 19.51 -6.61 15.76
CA ALA A 146 19.97 -5.47 16.54
C ALA A 146 20.70 -4.44 15.66
N ARG A 147 19.97 -3.47 15.10
CA ARG A 147 20.51 -2.36 14.32
C ARG A 147 20.25 -1.04 15.01
N ALA A 148 21.24 -0.16 15.04
CA ALA A 148 21.08 1.20 15.58
C ALA A 148 20.01 2.01 14.83
N LEU A 149 19.76 1.70 13.58
CA LEU A 149 18.71 2.30 12.74
C LEU A 149 17.87 1.18 12.11
N PRO A 150 16.75 0.79 12.73
CA PRO A 150 15.97 -0.38 12.32
C PRO A 150 15.00 -0.09 11.17
N ILE A 151 15.42 0.74 10.18
CA ILE A 151 14.62 0.97 8.97
C ILE A 151 14.58 -0.31 8.16
N SER A 152 13.39 -0.84 7.94
CA SER A 152 13.16 -2.11 7.29
C SER A 152 12.46 -1.99 5.92
N HIS A 153 11.91 -0.79 5.58
CA HIS A 153 11.16 -0.63 4.34
C HIS A 153 11.23 0.81 3.82
N VAL A 154 11.24 0.95 2.49
CA VAL A 154 11.19 2.24 1.80
C VAL A 154 10.30 2.15 0.56
N MET A 155 9.51 3.20 0.30
CA MET A 155 8.69 3.38 -0.90
C MET A 155 8.71 4.83 -1.36
N ILE A 156 8.14 5.13 -2.54
CA ILE A 156 7.91 6.49 -3.05
C ILE A 156 6.43 6.82 -2.91
N TYR A 157 6.11 7.97 -2.35
CA TYR A 157 4.76 8.50 -2.34
C TYR A 157 4.40 9.04 -3.73
N LEU A 158 3.28 8.59 -4.28
CA LEU A 158 2.81 9.02 -5.60
C LEU A 158 1.82 10.19 -5.55
N GLY A 159 1.34 10.55 -4.35
CA GLY A 159 0.25 11.51 -4.21
C GLY A 159 -1.10 10.83 -4.06
N ARG A 160 -2.15 11.53 -4.52
CA ARG A 160 -3.54 11.02 -4.51
C ARG A 160 -4.01 10.75 -5.93
N THR A 161 -4.77 9.69 -6.08
CA THR A 161 -5.52 9.46 -7.33
C THR A 161 -6.65 10.47 -7.47
N LYS A 162 -7.20 10.64 -8.68
CA LYS A 162 -8.40 11.46 -8.93
C LYS A 162 -9.62 11.00 -8.12
N ALA A 163 -9.66 9.72 -7.73
CA ALA A 163 -10.64 9.18 -6.78
C ALA A 163 -10.35 9.53 -5.31
N GLY A 164 -9.34 10.37 -5.05
CA GLY A 164 -9.00 10.87 -3.72
C GLY A 164 -8.22 9.88 -2.84
N LYS A 165 -7.75 8.75 -3.36
CA LYS A 165 -7.02 7.74 -2.59
C LYS A 165 -5.52 8.03 -2.58
N PRO A 166 -4.86 8.12 -1.41
CA PRO A 166 -3.41 8.25 -1.34
C PRO A 166 -2.75 6.93 -1.73
N VAL A 167 -1.72 7.01 -2.58
CA VAL A 167 -1.04 5.84 -3.14
C VAL A 167 0.48 6.00 -3.09
N MET A 168 1.17 4.86 -3.09
CA MET A 168 2.63 4.77 -3.08
C MET A 168 3.10 3.68 -4.06
N PHE A 169 4.36 3.76 -4.46
CA PHE A 169 5.01 2.81 -5.37
C PHE A 169 6.23 2.16 -4.68
N GLY A 170 6.48 0.92 -4.99
CA GLY A 170 7.65 0.17 -4.55
C GLY A 170 7.49 -1.32 -4.76
N ALA A 171 8.22 -2.14 -3.99
CA ALA A 171 8.02 -3.57 -3.95
C ALA A 171 7.64 -4.04 -2.55
N SER A 172 6.70 -4.97 -2.46
CA SER A 172 6.25 -5.58 -1.21
C SER A 172 5.78 -7.01 -1.47
N ASP A 173 5.82 -7.82 -0.41
CA ASP A 173 5.35 -9.21 -0.38
C ASP A 173 3.87 -9.34 0.04
N GLY A 174 3.12 -8.24 0.04
CA GLY A 174 1.70 -8.35 0.31
C GLY A 174 0.99 -7.15 0.87
N ARG A 175 1.26 -5.94 0.39
CA ARG A 175 0.45 -4.76 0.72
C ARG A 175 -0.79 -4.68 -0.17
N PRO A 176 -1.90 -4.07 0.29
CA PRO A 176 -3.09 -3.94 -0.52
C PRO A 176 -2.99 -2.78 -1.54
N TYR A 177 -3.67 -2.96 -2.67
CA TYR A 177 -4.06 -1.91 -3.59
C TYR A 177 -5.53 -2.09 -3.96
N GLN A 178 -6.36 -1.09 -3.71
CA GLN A 178 -7.81 -1.14 -3.95
C GLN A 178 -8.48 -2.39 -3.35
N GLY A 179 -8.07 -2.73 -2.11
CA GLY A 179 -8.61 -3.89 -1.37
C GLY A 179 -8.04 -5.25 -1.78
N LYS A 180 -7.24 -5.34 -2.86
CA LYS A 180 -6.60 -6.58 -3.30
C LYS A 180 -5.14 -6.63 -2.86
N ARG A 181 -4.71 -7.77 -2.31
CA ARG A 181 -3.30 -7.98 -1.94
C ARG A 181 -2.43 -8.01 -3.20
N GLN A 182 -1.36 -7.23 -3.20
CA GLN A 182 -0.36 -7.18 -4.26
C GLN A 182 0.94 -7.78 -3.77
N ASN A 183 1.67 -8.47 -4.66
CA ASN A 183 3.01 -8.98 -4.42
C ASN A 183 3.94 -8.46 -5.52
N GLY A 184 5.17 -8.09 -5.14
CA GLY A 184 6.17 -7.60 -6.09
C GLY A 184 6.16 -6.09 -6.27
N VAL A 185 6.63 -5.65 -7.44
CA VAL A 185 6.73 -4.23 -7.82
C VAL A 185 5.36 -3.74 -8.28
N SER A 186 4.76 -2.82 -7.53
CA SER A 186 3.39 -2.37 -7.78
C SER A 186 3.11 -0.99 -7.18
N VAL A 187 1.90 -0.51 -7.46
CA VAL A 187 1.26 0.55 -6.67
C VAL A 187 0.54 -0.08 -5.48
N PHE A 188 0.56 0.62 -4.36
CA PHE A 188 -0.11 0.21 -3.13
C PHE A 188 -0.91 1.37 -2.54
N ASP A 189 -1.98 1.07 -1.81
CA ASP A 189 -2.64 2.06 -0.98
C ASP A 189 -1.65 2.59 0.06
N PHE A 190 -1.50 3.91 0.19
CA PHE A 190 -0.76 4.47 1.31
C PHE A 190 -1.63 4.40 2.56
N ARG A 191 -1.28 3.46 3.44
CA ARG A 191 -1.93 3.23 4.72
C ARG A 191 -0.89 3.29 5.84
N LEU A 192 -1.26 3.91 6.93
CA LEU A 192 -0.45 3.91 8.14
C LEU A 192 -0.67 2.60 8.91
N PRO A 193 0.37 2.08 9.59
CA PRO A 193 0.23 0.90 10.43
C PRO A 193 -0.78 1.13 11.56
N SER A 194 -1.52 0.09 11.94
CA SER A 194 -2.38 0.11 13.13
C SER A 194 -1.54 0.11 14.41
N ALA A 195 -2.17 0.43 15.54
CA ALA A 195 -1.53 0.43 16.85
C ALA A 195 -0.94 -0.94 17.22
N ASP A 196 -1.64 -2.02 16.84
CA ASP A 196 -1.22 -3.41 17.14
C ASP A 196 -0.12 -3.93 16.21
N SER A 197 0.20 -3.20 15.14
CA SER A 197 1.26 -3.59 14.22
C SER A 197 2.63 -3.42 14.87
N LYS A 198 3.57 -4.33 14.58
CA LYS A 198 5.00 -4.12 14.89
C LYS A 198 5.62 -3.04 13.98
N ALA A 199 5.09 -2.88 12.76
CA ALA A 199 5.56 -1.85 11.85
C ALA A 199 5.22 -0.44 12.36
N ARG A 200 6.12 0.51 12.13
CA ARG A 200 5.91 1.93 12.40
C ARG A 200 6.27 2.74 11.16
N PHE A 201 5.45 3.72 10.82
CA PHE A 201 5.79 4.75 9.85
C PHE A 201 6.62 5.81 10.58
N VAL A 202 7.90 5.95 10.21
CA VAL A 202 8.86 6.69 11.05
C VAL A 202 9.36 7.99 10.44
N ALA A 203 9.27 8.14 9.13
CA ALA A 203 9.68 9.36 8.44
C ALA A 203 9.22 9.37 6.98
N TYR A 204 9.29 10.56 6.39
CA TYR A 204 9.24 10.76 4.95
C TYR A 204 10.17 11.91 4.56
N GLY A 205 10.46 12.05 3.27
CA GLY A 205 11.26 13.18 2.82
C GLY A 205 11.65 13.15 1.37
N ALA A 206 12.04 14.31 0.84
CA ALA A 206 12.39 14.47 -0.55
C ALA A 206 13.63 13.63 -0.94
N VAL A 207 13.63 13.13 -2.17
CA VAL A 207 14.79 12.47 -2.77
C VAL A 207 15.91 13.51 -2.95
N PRO A 208 17.09 13.30 -2.34
CA PRO A 208 18.22 14.19 -2.58
C PRO A 208 18.62 14.21 -4.07
N GLY A 209 18.91 15.40 -4.60
CA GLY A 209 19.27 15.56 -6.00
C GLY A 209 18.12 15.51 -7.02
N LEU A 210 16.90 15.24 -6.58
CA LEU A 210 15.71 15.37 -7.44
C LEU A 210 15.14 16.79 -7.29
N ASP A 211 15.23 17.56 -8.35
CA ASP A 211 14.57 18.87 -8.40
C ASP A 211 13.06 18.66 -8.62
N VAL A 212 12.30 18.79 -7.55
CA VAL A 212 10.84 18.72 -7.59
C VAL A 212 10.18 20.10 -7.56
N GLY A 213 10.96 21.18 -7.57
CA GLY A 213 10.43 22.54 -7.52
C GLY A 213 9.40 22.73 -6.38
N LYS A 214 8.41 23.57 -6.63
CA LYS A 214 7.30 23.82 -5.69
C LYS A 214 6.11 22.90 -5.97
N VAL A 215 6.27 21.59 -5.78
CA VAL A 215 5.11 20.68 -5.81
C VAL A 215 4.28 20.91 -4.54
N PRO A 216 3.01 21.31 -4.64
CA PRO A 216 2.19 21.49 -3.46
C PRO A 216 1.93 20.14 -2.78
N ALA A 217 1.95 20.13 -1.45
CA ALA A 217 1.40 19.02 -0.70
C ALA A 217 -0.10 18.90 -0.99
N VAL A 218 -0.57 17.70 -1.26
CA VAL A 218 -1.99 17.43 -1.45
C VAL A 218 -2.51 16.80 -0.16
N PRO A 219 -3.52 17.38 0.52
CA PRO A 219 -4.05 16.83 1.76
C PRO A 219 -4.39 15.34 1.60
N LEU A 220 -3.95 14.50 2.53
CA LEU A 220 -4.16 13.04 2.49
C LEU A 220 -5.63 12.64 2.66
N VAL A 221 -6.41 13.50 3.31
CA VAL A 221 -7.85 13.35 3.47
C VAL A 221 -8.53 14.44 2.64
N ALA A 222 -9.57 14.09 1.88
CA ALA A 222 -10.37 15.10 1.20
C ALA A 222 -10.96 16.05 2.25
N GLU A 223 -10.80 17.35 2.05
CA GLU A 223 -11.58 18.32 2.83
C GLU A 223 -13.05 17.93 2.68
N ARG A 224 -13.72 17.71 3.81
CA ARG A 224 -15.17 17.59 3.80
C ARG A 224 -15.68 18.92 3.24
N GLY A 225 -16.23 18.89 2.03
CA GLY A 225 -16.83 20.07 1.44
C GLY A 225 -17.71 20.75 2.49
N THR A 226 -17.45 22.01 2.76
CA THR A 226 -18.34 22.85 3.56
C THR A 226 -19.72 22.66 2.95
N ALA A 227 -20.62 22.01 3.67
CA ALA A 227 -22.01 21.87 3.25
C ALA A 227 -22.50 23.29 2.96
N GLY A 228 -22.79 23.56 1.70
CA GLY A 228 -23.40 24.84 1.30
C GLY A 228 -24.63 25.09 2.15
N PRO A 229 -25.01 26.36 2.34
CA PRO A 229 -26.10 26.73 3.24
C PRO A 229 -27.35 25.93 2.85
N GLN A 230 -27.81 25.06 3.76
CA GLN A 230 -29.08 24.37 3.60
C GLN A 230 -30.18 25.44 3.47
N SER A 231 -30.76 25.57 2.29
CA SER A 231 -31.94 26.40 2.08
C SER A 231 -33.02 25.95 3.05
N ARG A 232 -33.30 26.78 4.03
CA ARG A 232 -34.47 26.62 4.91
C ARG A 232 -35.71 26.64 4.04
N ARG A 233 -36.18 25.51 3.56
CA ARG A 233 -37.53 25.39 3.04
C ARG A 233 -38.51 25.53 4.20
N GLY A 234 -39.34 26.56 4.09
CA GLY A 234 -40.32 26.97 5.07
C GLY A 234 -41.27 25.82 5.50
N ARG A 235 -41.44 25.78 6.78
CA ARG A 235 -42.47 24.99 7.45
C ARG A 235 -43.81 25.70 7.25
N TYR A 236 -44.64 25.26 6.32
CA TYR A 236 -46.08 25.44 6.36
C TYR A 236 -46.69 24.05 6.56
N GLY A 237 -47.23 23.80 7.74
CA GLY A 237 -47.95 22.60 8.09
C GLY A 237 -48.91 22.90 9.24
N LYS A 238 -50.17 23.12 8.89
CA LYS A 238 -51.28 23.36 9.80
C LYS A 238 -51.45 22.20 10.75
N SER A 239 -51.58 22.47 12.04
CA SER A 239 -52.00 21.56 13.10
C SER A 239 -53.46 21.21 12.94
N VAL A 240 -53.80 19.93 12.94
CA VAL A 240 -55.13 19.35 13.11
C VAL A 240 -55.18 18.70 14.49
N PRO A 241 -56.13 18.98 15.39
CA PRO A 241 -56.23 18.38 16.71
C PRO A 241 -56.90 17.01 16.61
N SER A 242 -56.33 15.98 17.24
CA SER A 242 -56.93 14.67 17.44
C SER A 242 -57.83 14.63 18.66
N PRO A 243 -58.94 13.89 18.64
CA PRO A 243 -59.87 13.79 19.76
C PRO A 243 -59.37 12.83 20.85
N ARG A 244 -59.63 13.23 22.11
CA ARG A 244 -59.41 12.42 23.32
C ARG A 244 -60.45 11.27 23.37
N LEU A 245 -59.99 10.07 23.60
CA LEU A 245 -60.77 8.99 24.10
C LEU A 245 -60.34 8.65 25.55
N SER A 246 -61.23 8.90 26.47
CA SER A 246 -61.16 8.49 27.86
C SER A 246 -61.56 7.01 27.98
N GLY A 247 -60.79 6.20 28.67
CA GLY A 247 -61.10 4.80 29.00
C GLY A 247 -60.51 4.44 30.36
N LYS A 248 -61.39 4.19 31.31
CA LYS A 248 -61.17 3.95 32.73
C LYS A 248 -60.43 2.65 33.04
N VAL A 249 -59.64 2.78 34.07
CA VAL A 249 -58.93 1.80 34.91
C VAL A 249 -59.83 0.79 35.56
N HIS A 250 -59.44 -0.45 35.74
CA HIS A 250 -59.64 -1.31 36.89
C HIS A 250 -58.49 -2.29 37.07
N GLY A 251 -57.78 -2.25 38.19
CA GLY A 251 -56.90 -3.27 38.72
C GLY A 251 -57.61 -3.99 39.90
N PRO A 252 -56.91 -4.68 40.77
CA PRO A 252 -56.49 -6.08 40.73
C PRO A 252 -57.29 -6.96 41.72
N PRO A 253 -56.94 -8.16 42.02
CA PRO A 253 -56.06 -8.42 43.18
C PRO A 253 -54.72 -9.14 42.80
#